data_666c3a641cfcc1a453ab0b2393f8e0cb
#
_entry.id   666c3a641cfcc1a453ab0b2393f8e0cb
#
_cell.length_a   1.000
_cell.length_b   1.000
_cell.length_c   1.000
_cell.angle_alpha   90.00
_cell.angle_beta   90.00
_cell.angle_gamma   90.00
#
_symmetry.space_group_name_H-M   'P 1'
#
loop_
_entity.id
_entity.type
_entity.pdbx_description
1 polymer ?
#
loop_
_entity_poly.entity_id
_entity_poly.type
_entity_poly.pdbx_seq_one_letter_code
_entity_poly.pdbx_strand_id
1 'polypeptide(L)'
;MDVEGETTTPRRFVPDAPYDAVVVGAGPYGLSAAAHLLGRGLNVAVFGKTLELWREHMPRGMLLRSQWWATNLSDPGRRYTFRRFFRESRRKPGYPVPLDTFLEYALWFQRHAVPDVDETYVTSIERRGGNFLLTLADGRRVESAAVVMAIGIRHYAHRPDEFRGLPPGLVIHSSELRDLKPFRGERVVVIGGGQSAVEYAALLHEVGATVDLVPRRPIVWLERDRMGERGVLEQIRAPDTGIGPGWKNWVLEHVPFLFYRLPRARKDRALAWYSSAWAADWLRDRIANKVTVHEGQTAVSFAVEDGKVDITLSDGARIRADHIVLGTGYKVDIDRLPMISPSLRAAIKDEMGIPLLGPSFESTVPGLYFVGVTSLPVFGPMYRFVLGCRSMAPRVARAIARQRRKRRGRALATEPELEIAVSSDRSPAGRRAHPIPSDETSTASWAQRILIARRR
;
A
#
# COMPACT_ATOMS: atom_id res chain seq x y z
N MET A 1 10.46 -14.44 42.95
CA MET A 1 9.09 -14.58 42.44
C MET A 1 9.14 -14.20 40.97
N ASP A 2 9.46 -15.19 40.14
CA ASP A 2 9.64 -15.04 38.70
C ASP A 2 8.27 -15.06 38.06
N VAL A 3 7.91 -13.95 37.40
CA VAL A 3 6.70 -13.87 36.54
C VAL A 3 7.14 -14.27 35.16
N GLU A 4 7.00 -15.55 34.84
CA GLU A 4 7.11 -16.05 33.47
C GLU A 4 6.05 -15.39 32.58
N GLY A 5 6.51 -14.54 31.66
CA GLY A 5 5.67 -13.98 30.61
C GLY A 5 5.32 -15.07 29.60
N GLU A 6 4.06 -15.51 29.60
CA GLU A 6 3.50 -16.33 28.54
C GLU A 6 3.62 -15.60 27.20
N THR A 7 4.56 -16.03 26.40
CA THR A 7 4.61 -15.73 24.96
C THR A 7 3.49 -16.49 24.29
N THR A 8 2.34 -15.86 24.12
CA THR A 8 1.24 -16.37 23.26
C THR A 8 1.74 -16.43 21.82
N THR A 9 2.14 -17.63 21.40
CA THR A 9 2.41 -17.95 19.99
C THR A 9 1.13 -17.69 19.20
N PRO A 10 1.14 -16.86 18.13
CA PRO A 10 -0.06 -16.62 17.35
C PRO A 10 -0.55 -17.93 16.74
N ARG A 11 -1.84 -18.22 16.91
CA ARG A 11 -2.49 -19.42 16.36
C ARG A 11 -2.22 -19.49 14.85
N ARG A 12 -1.45 -20.48 14.44
CA ARG A 12 -1.25 -20.88 13.04
C ARG A 12 -2.55 -21.46 12.49
N PHE A 13 -3.43 -20.57 12.03
CA PHE A 13 -4.69 -21.01 11.43
C PHE A 13 -4.47 -21.17 9.92
N VAL A 14 -4.36 -22.40 9.43
CA VAL A 14 -4.57 -22.73 8.01
C VAL A 14 -6.02 -23.18 7.94
N PRO A 15 -6.92 -22.41 7.33
CA PRO A 15 -8.32 -22.83 7.23
C PRO A 15 -8.46 -24.01 6.27
N ASP A 16 -9.36 -24.93 6.57
CA ASP A 16 -9.74 -26.06 5.70
C ASP A 16 -10.36 -25.62 4.36
N ALA A 17 -10.69 -24.35 4.21
CA ALA A 17 -11.24 -23.74 3.01
C ALA A 17 -10.40 -22.54 2.54
N PRO A 18 -10.36 -22.25 1.22
CA PRO A 18 -9.64 -21.10 0.67
C PRO A 18 -10.09 -19.78 1.28
N TYR A 19 -9.14 -18.85 1.48
CA TYR A 19 -9.46 -17.48 1.84
C TYR A 19 -10.30 -16.81 0.75
N ASP A 20 -11.23 -15.93 1.12
CA ASP A 20 -11.92 -15.05 0.17
C ASP A 20 -10.95 -14.08 -0.49
N ALA A 21 -9.95 -13.62 0.27
CA ALA A 21 -8.86 -12.78 -0.22
C ALA A 21 -7.59 -12.93 0.63
N VAL A 22 -6.44 -12.93 -0.02
CA VAL A 22 -5.13 -12.75 0.60
C VAL A 22 -4.58 -11.39 0.21
N VAL A 23 -4.11 -10.63 1.21
CA VAL A 23 -3.42 -9.36 1.00
C VAL A 23 -1.92 -9.58 1.17
N VAL A 24 -1.14 -9.29 0.13
CA VAL A 24 0.31 -9.41 0.12
C VAL A 24 0.94 -8.04 0.36
N GLY A 25 1.51 -7.87 1.56
CA GLY A 25 2.07 -6.63 2.05
C GLY A 25 1.20 -5.92 3.09
N ALA A 26 1.76 -5.71 4.28
CA ALA A 26 1.11 -5.08 5.44
C ALA A 26 1.50 -3.59 5.61
N GLY A 27 1.69 -2.87 4.51
CA GLY A 27 1.84 -1.41 4.47
C GLY A 27 0.48 -0.70 4.53
N PRO A 28 0.45 0.65 4.44
CA PRO A 28 -0.78 1.45 4.54
C PRO A 28 -1.89 1.00 3.58
N TYR A 29 -1.52 0.64 2.34
CA TYR A 29 -2.47 0.16 1.32
C TYR A 29 -3.02 -1.22 1.65
N GLY A 30 -2.15 -2.15 2.09
CA GLY A 30 -2.56 -3.50 2.48
C GLY A 30 -3.45 -3.50 3.72
N LEU A 31 -3.04 -2.80 4.78
CA LEU A 31 -3.83 -2.66 5.99
C LEU A 31 -5.21 -2.01 5.72
N SER A 32 -5.25 -0.97 4.87
CA SER A 32 -6.52 -0.36 4.50
C SER A 32 -7.41 -1.30 3.68
N ALA A 33 -6.84 -2.04 2.71
CA ALA A 33 -7.60 -3.04 1.95
C ALA A 33 -8.16 -4.13 2.87
N ALA A 34 -7.32 -4.69 3.75
CA ALA A 34 -7.72 -5.72 4.71
C ALA A 34 -8.84 -5.25 5.64
N ALA A 35 -8.71 -4.03 6.22
CA ALA A 35 -9.75 -3.46 7.08
C ALA A 35 -11.11 -3.37 6.37
N HIS A 36 -11.13 -2.96 5.09
CA HIS A 36 -12.36 -2.90 4.30
C HIS A 36 -12.90 -4.27 3.88
N LEU A 37 -12.04 -5.26 3.66
CA LEU A 37 -12.42 -6.64 3.36
C LEU A 37 -13.02 -7.32 4.61
N LEU A 38 -12.35 -7.23 5.76
CA LEU A 38 -12.83 -7.72 7.05
C LEU A 38 -14.15 -7.08 7.45
N GLY A 39 -14.28 -5.76 7.27
CA GLY A 39 -15.53 -5.03 7.52
C GLY A 39 -16.70 -5.43 6.63
N ARG A 40 -16.49 -6.29 5.62
CA ARG A 40 -17.52 -6.92 4.78
C ARG A 40 -17.77 -8.38 5.13
N GLY A 41 -17.18 -8.89 6.20
CA GLY A 41 -17.32 -10.28 6.65
C GLY A 41 -16.65 -11.28 5.70
N LEU A 42 -15.59 -10.87 5.01
CA LEU A 42 -14.78 -11.76 4.19
C LEU A 42 -13.73 -12.47 5.05
N ASN A 43 -13.41 -13.72 4.71
CA ASN A 43 -12.28 -14.45 5.28
C ASN A 43 -10.99 -13.96 4.62
N VAL A 44 -10.14 -13.27 5.38
CA VAL A 44 -8.96 -12.54 4.85
C VAL A 44 -7.72 -12.91 5.64
N ALA A 45 -6.64 -13.21 4.93
CA ALA A 45 -5.30 -13.24 5.50
C ALA A 45 -4.44 -12.08 4.98
N VAL A 46 -3.53 -11.60 5.81
CA VAL A 46 -2.56 -10.54 5.47
C VAL A 46 -1.17 -11.08 5.74
N PHE A 47 -0.32 -11.09 4.72
CA PHE A 47 1.05 -11.58 4.82
C PHE A 47 2.07 -10.48 4.51
N GLY A 48 3.17 -10.47 5.29
CA GLY A 48 4.30 -9.56 5.15
C GLY A 48 4.51 -8.66 6.35
N LYS A 49 5.75 -8.24 6.57
CA LYS A 49 6.12 -7.42 7.73
C LYS A 49 5.33 -6.11 7.79
N THR A 50 4.74 -5.88 8.95
CA THR A 50 3.92 -4.70 9.20
C THR A 50 4.73 -3.42 9.05
N LEU A 51 4.32 -2.55 8.10
CA LEU A 51 4.95 -1.24 7.81
C LEU A 51 6.45 -1.33 7.51
N GLU A 52 6.96 -2.45 6.99
CA GLU A 52 8.38 -2.71 6.75
C GLU A 52 9.09 -1.55 6.07
N LEU A 53 8.56 -1.06 4.92
CA LEU A 53 9.17 0.05 4.18
C LEU A 53 9.42 1.28 5.08
N TRP A 54 8.44 1.61 5.94
CA TRP A 54 8.48 2.77 6.80
C TRP A 54 9.39 2.55 8.02
N ARG A 55 9.42 1.32 8.55
CA ARG A 55 10.20 0.95 9.74
C ARG A 55 11.66 0.67 9.43
N GLU A 56 11.96 0.08 8.26
CA GLU A 56 13.27 -0.48 7.96
C GLU A 56 13.99 0.20 6.77
N HIS A 57 13.26 0.93 5.90
CA HIS A 57 13.79 1.47 4.66
C HIS A 57 13.62 2.99 4.51
N MET A 58 13.04 3.66 5.50
CA MET A 58 13.00 5.11 5.55
C MET A 58 14.04 5.63 6.55
N PRO A 59 14.73 6.74 6.25
CA PRO A 59 15.80 7.24 7.11
C PRO A 59 15.24 7.74 8.45
N ARG A 60 15.99 7.50 9.52
CA ARG A 60 15.68 8.06 10.83
C ARG A 60 15.70 9.58 10.76
N GLY A 61 14.75 10.24 11.40
CA GLY A 61 14.60 11.69 11.36
C GLY A 61 13.86 12.22 10.13
N MET A 62 13.38 11.34 9.24
CA MET A 62 12.55 11.72 8.11
C MET A 62 11.25 12.41 8.56
N LEU A 63 10.82 13.38 7.78
CA LEU A 63 9.56 14.10 7.97
C LEU A 63 8.63 13.88 6.76
N LEU A 64 7.36 13.60 7.01
CA LEU A 64 6.40 13.37 5.94
C LEU A 64 6.01 14.70 5.28
N ARG A 65 6.06 14.72 3.96
CA ARG A 65 5.64 15.87 3.15
C ARG A 65 4.13 16.11 3.17
N SER A 66 3.34 15.09 3.45
CA SER A 66 1.88 15.19 3.50
C SER A 66 1.43 15.71 4.86
N GLN A 67 0.37 16.52 4.84
CA GLN A 67 -0.30 16.95 6.07
C GLN A 67 -0.87 15.74 6.84
N TRP A 68 -0.93 15.82 8.16
CA TRP A 68 -1.42 14.74 9.01
C TRP A 68 -2.83 14.28 8.62
N TRP A 69 -3.73 15.22 8.30
CA TRP A 69 -5.11 14.90 7.91
C TRP A 69 -5.21 14.20 6.54
N ALA A 70 -4.19 14.33 5.69
CA ALA A 70 -4.05 13.64 4.41
C ALA A 70 -3.30 12.30 4.51
N THR A 71 -2.83 11.92 5.70
CA THR A 71 -2.00 10.73 5.93
C THR A 71 -2.78 9.62 6.63
N ASN A 72 -4.11 9.64 6.54
CA ASN A 72 -4.97 8.63 7.14
C ASN A 72 -4.94 7.32 6.37
N LEU A 73 -4.80 6.20 7.09
CA LEU A 73 -5.22 4.89 6.62
C LEU A 73 -6.75 4.86 6.54
N SER A 74 -7.31 3.86 5.88
CA SER A 74 -8.75 3.80 5.62
C SER A 74 -9.41 2.55 6.22
N ASP A 75 -10.43 2.76 7.04
CA ASP A 75 -11.34 1.72 7.52
C ASP A 75 -12.80 2.06 7.14
N PRO A 76 -13.73 1.08 7.10
CA PRO A 76 -15.10 1.29 6.64
C PRO A 76 -15.87 2.37 7.40
N GLY A 77 -15.64 2.46 8.70
CA GLY A 77 -16.36 3.37 9.61
C GLY A 77 -15.62 4.68 9.87
N ARG A 78 -14.45 4.89 9.29
CA ARG A 78 -13.53 6.00 9.61
C ARG A 78 -13.27 6.14 11.12
N ARG A 79 -13.20 5.00 11.81
CA ARG A 79 -13.04 4.94 13.27
C ARG A 79 -11.60 5.20 13.68
N TYR A 80 -10.63 4.73 12.87
CA TYR A 80 -9.21 4.74 13.21
C TYR A 80 -8.45 5.81 12.43
N THR A 81 -8.88 7.08 12.60
CA THR A 81 -8.26 8.23 11.94
C THR A 81 -7.08 8.78 12.73
N PHE A 82 -6.16 9.49 12.05
CA PHE A 82 -5.04 10.16 12.71
C PHE A 82 -5.51 11.21 13.73
N ARG A 83 -6.65 11.90 13.46
CA ARG A 83 -7.30 12.80 14.41
C ARG A 83 -7.68 12.09 15.71
N ARG A 84 -8.24 10.89 15.60
CA ARG A 84 -8.61 10.08 16.77
C ARG A 84 -7.37 9.63 17.53
N PHE A 85 -6.34 9.17 16.84
CA PHE A 85 -5.05 8.81 17.43
C PHE A 85 -4.45 9.98 18.23
N PHE A 86 -4.38 11.19 17.68
CA PHE A 86 -3.89 12.37 18.41
C PHE A 86 -4.69 12.64 19.68
N ARG A 87 -6.02 12.52 19.62
CA ARG A 87 -6.89 12.70 20.79
C ARG A 87 -6.63 11.65 21.87
N GLU A 88 -6.53 10.37 21.51
CA GLU A 88 -6.29 9.27 22.45
C GLU A 88 -4.88 9.29 23.03
N SER A 89 -3.87 9.61 22.23
CA SER A 89 -2.49 9.76 22.67
C SER A 89 -2.17 11.09 23.35
N ARG A 90 -3.15 12.01 23.44
CA ARG A 90 -2.99 13.37 24.01
C ARG A 90 -1.90 14.19 23.32
N ARG A 91 -1.60 13.90 22.06
CA ARG A 91 -0.64 14.64 21.24
C ARG A 91 -1.32 15.71 20.41
N LYS A 92 -0.57 16.78 20.09
CA LYS A 92 -1.04 17.81 19.17
C LYS A 92 -0.63 17.45 17.74
N PRO A 93 -1.51 17.67 16.74
CA PRO A 93 -1.12 17.62 15.35
C PRO A 93 -0.03 18.64 15.05
N GLY A 94 0.89 18.30 14.16
CA GLY A 94 1.94 19.18 13.70
C GLY A 94 2.25 18.97 12.22
N TYR A 95 2.95 19.90 11.60
CA TYR A 95 3.47 19.80 10.25
C TYR A 95 4.90 20.36 10.22
N PRO A 96 5.83 19.69 9.54
CA PRO A 96 5.71 18.35 8.94
C PRO A 96 5.54 17.24 9.98
N VAL A 97 4.94 16.11 9.57
CA VAL A 97 4.68 14.98 10.45
C VAL A 97 5.96 14.11 10.59
N PRO A 98 6.51 13.90 11.79
CA PRO A 98 7.64 13.00 11.98
C PRO A 98 7.28 11.55 11.60
N LEU A 99 8.25 10.84 11.01
CA LEU A 99 8.11 9.43 10.64
C LEU A 99 7.65 8.57 11.83
N ASP A 100 8.24 8.77 13.00
CA ASP A 100 7.92 8.00 14.21
C ASP A 100 6.45 8.22 14.63
N THR A 101 5.94 9.45 14.54
CA THR A 101 4.54 9.75 14.82
C THR A 101 3.60 9.05 13.84
N PHE A 102 3.97 9.00 12.55
CA PHE A 102 3.21 8.24 11.56
C PHE A 102 3.25 6.74 11.82
N LEU A 103 4.41 6.20 12.19
CA LEU A 103 4.57 4.78 12.52
C LEU A 103 3.72 4.38 13.73
N GLU A 104 3.74 5.17 14.80
CA GLU A 104 2.92 4.92 15.98
C GLU A 104 1.41 4.91 15.63
N TYR A 105 0.97 5.89 14.82
CA TYR A 105 -0.40 5.93 14.33
C TYR A 105 -0.75 4.69 13.48
N ALA A 106 0.11 4.33 12.54
CA ALA A 106 -0.17 3.23 11.62
C ALA A 106 -0.14 1.86 12.32
N LEU A 107 0.73 1.68 13.33
CA LEU A 107 0.71 0.50 14.21
C LEU A 107 -0.52 0.49 15.12
N TRP A 108 -0.94 1.66 15.63
CA TRP A 108 -2.20 1.77 16.37
C TRP A 108 -3.40 1.39 15.47
N PHE A 109 -3.44 1.86 14.22
CA PHE A 109 -4.44 1.46 13.25
C PHE A 109 -4.42 -0.06 13.01
N GLN A 110 -3.25 -0.65 12.80
CA GLN A 110 -3.12 -2.09 12.55
C GLN A 110 -3.71 -2.90 13.71
N ARG A 111 -3.31 -2.60 14.97
CA ARG A 111 -3.81 -3.33 16.14
C ARG A 111 -5.32 -3.30 16.30
N HIS A 112 -5.98 -2.22 15.88
CA HIS A 112 -7.43 -2.06 16.05
C HIS A 112 -8.26 -2.49 14.84
N ALA A 113 -7.75 -2.33 13.62
CA ALA A 113 -8.49 -2.57 12.39
C ALA A 113 -8.13 -3.90 11.71
N VAL A 114 -6.90 -4.37 11.89
CA VAL A 114 -6.35 -5.59 11.27
C VAL A 114 -5.39 -6.26 12.27
N PRO A 115 -5.91 -6.79 13.39
CA PRO A 115 -5.06 -7.33 14.47
C PRO A 115 -4.21 -8.51 13.99
N ASP A 116 -4.78 -9.35 13.12
CA ASP A 116 -4.16 -10.59 12.67
C ASP A 116 -3.37 -10.35 11.37
N VAL A 117 -2.10 -9.97 11.50
CA VAL A 117 -1.13 -9.89 10.41
C VAL A 117 -0.08 -10.97 10.62
N ASP A 118 0.09 -11.84 9.61
CA ASP A 118 1.19 -12.80 9.58
C ASP A 118 2.39 -12.15 8.89
N GLU A 119 3.46 -11.90 9.63
CA GLU A 119 4.64 -11.20 9.11
C GLU A 119 5.54 -12.07 8.21
N THR A 120 5.10 -13.28 7.85
CA THR A 120 5.78 -14.15 6.89
C THR A 120 5.62 -13.62 5.47
N TYR A 121 6.71 -13.64 4.70
CA TYR A 121 6.66 -13.22 3.30
C TYR A 121 6.01 -14.26 2.39
N VAL A 122 5.33 -13.79 1.35
CA VAL A 122 4.90 -14.60 0.21
C VAL A 122 6.05 -14.69 -0.79
N THR A 123 6.49 -15.91 -1.08
CA THR A 123 7.62 -16.20 -1.99
C THR A 123 7.18 -16.64 -3.37
N SER A 124 5.96 -17.23 -3.51
CA SER A 124 5.38 -17.56 -4.81
C SER A 124 3.86 -17.37 -4.82
N ILE A 125 3.33 -16.95 -5.95
CA ILE A 125 1.91 -16.84 -6.24
C ILE A 125 1.65 -17.48 -7.60
N GLU A 126 0.80 -18.51 -7.60
CA GLU A 126 0.45 -19.28 -8.78
C GLU A 126 -1.06 -19.30 -9.00
N ARG A 127 -1.49 -19.46 -10.26
CA ARG A 127 -2.90 -19.69 -10.57
C ARG A 127 -3.19 -21.20 -10.55
N ARG A 128 -4.18 -21.63 -9.76
CA ARG A 128 -4.56 -23.04 -9.66
C ARG A 128 -6.08 -23.20 -9.61
N GLY A 129 -6.66 -23.89 -10.58
CA GLY A 129 -8.08 -24.27 -10.55
C GLY A 129 -9.07 -23.14 -10.29
N GLY A 130 -8.82 -21.93 -10.82
CA GLY A 130 -9.69 -20.77 -10.57
C GLY A 130 -9.37 -19.98 -9.29
N ASN A 131 -8.52 -20.50 -8.39
CA ASN A 131 -7.98 -19.84 -7.21
C ASN A 131 -6.50 -19.47 -7.40
N PHE A 132 -5.89 -18.91 -6.38
CA PHE A 132 -4.46 -18.67 -6.26
C PHE A 132 -3.89 -19.58 -5.18
N LEU A 133 -2.75 -20.19 -5.45
CA LEU A 133 -1.92 -20.87 -4.47
C LEU A 133 -0.75 -19.94 -4.13
N LEU A 134 -0.60 -19.61 -2.85
CA LEU A 134 0.51 -18.79 -2.35
C LEU A 134 1.41 -19.66 -1.48
N THR A 135 2.72 -19.60 -1.73
CA THR A 135 3.75 -20.23 -0.90
C THR A 135 4.38 -19.15 -0.03
N LEU A 136 4.52 -19.45 1.25
CA LEU A 136 5.13 -18.55 2.24
C LEU A 136 6.61 -18.92 2.45
N ALA A 137 7.39 -18.00 3.00
CA ALA A 137 8.82 -18.17 3.25
C ALA A 137 9.13 -19.30 4.26
N ASP A 138 8.18 -19.68 5.10
CA ASP A 138 8.28 -20.80 6.04
C ASP A 138 7.78 -22.14 5.45
N GLY A 139 7.47 -22.19 4.16
CA GLY A 139 7.03 -23.37 3.43
C GLY A 139 5.52 -23.61 3.51
N ARG A 140 4.75 -22.88 4.31
CA ARG A 140 3.28 -22.99 4.31
C ARG A 140 2.72 -22.62 2.95
N ARG A 141 1.62 -23.28 2.59
CA ARG A 141 0.84 -22.98 1.38
C ARG A 141 -0.56 -22.60 1.76
N VAL A 142 -1.08 -21.54 1.14
CA VAL A 142 -2.43 -21.05 1.38
C VAL A 142 -3.15 -20.84 0.05
N GLU A 143 -4.45 -21.19 0.02
CA GLU A 143 -5.28 -20.95 -1.15
C GLU A 143 -6.18 -19.73 -0.95
N SER A 144 -6.39 -18.99 -2.02
CA SER A 144 -7.22 -17.78 -2.02
C SER A 144 -8.00 -17.60 -3.31
N ALA A 145 -9.23 -17.15 -3.16
CA ALA A 145 -10.08 -16.77 -4.31
C ALA A 145 -9.65 -15.46 -4.97
N ALA A 146 -9.01 -14.56 -4.22
CA ALA A 146 -8.47 -13.30 -4.71
C ALA A 146 -7.16 -12.93 -4.01
N VAL A 147 -6.27 -12.22 -4.71
CA VAL A 147 -5.01 -11.70 -4.19
C VAL A 147 -4.92 -10.20 -4.40
N VAL A 148 -4.62 -9.46 -3.34
CA VAL A 148 -4.38 -8.01 -3.37
C VAL A 148 -2.88 -7.74 -3.19
N MET A 149 -2.20 -7.35 -4.27
CA MET A 149 -0.78 -7.01 -4.28
C MET A 149 -0.56 -5.59 -3.75
N ALA A 150 -0.22 -5.47 -2.47
CA ALA A 150 0.03 -4.21 -1.76
C ALA A 150 1.52 -4.07 -1.36
N ILE A 151 2.42 -4.46 -2.25
CA ILE A 151 3.85 -4.71 -2.07
C ILE A 151 4.72 -3.44 -1.90
N GLY A 152 4.12 -2.25 -1.91
CA GLY A 152 4.85 -0.99 -1.76
C GLY A 152 5.74 -0.65 -2.95
N ILE A 153 6.90 0.00 -2.68
CA ILE A 153 7.80 0.56 -3.72
C ILE A 153 9.15 -0.15 -3.80
N ARG A 154 9.50 -1.00 -2.84
CA ARG A 154 10.85 -1.57 -2.68
C ARG A 154 11.37 -2.25 -3.94
N HIS A 155 10.55 -3.07 -4.61
CA HIS A 155 10.93 -3.78 -5.82
C HIS A 155 11.11 -2.86 -7.04
N TYR A 156 10.70 -1.61 -6.96
CA TYR A 156 10.69 -0.65 -8.06
C TYR A 156 11.81 0.40 -7.96
N ALA A 157 12.75 0.27 -7.02
CA ALA A 157 13.90 1.16 -6.89
C ALA A 157 14.61 1.34 -8.23
N HIS A 158 14.72 2.58 -8.70
CA HIS A 158 15.33 2.87 -10.00
C HIS A 158 16.81 3.17 -9.84
N ARG A 159 17.64 2.28 -10.38
CA ARG A 159 19.08 2.48 -10.52
C ARG A 159 19.37 2.75 -11.99
N PRO A 160 19.71 3.99 -12.37
CA PRO A 160 20.06 4.33 -13.76
C PRO A 160 21.25 3.51 -14.26
N ASP A 161 21.28 3.27 -15.57
CA ASP A 161 22.24 2.35 -16.18
C ASP A 161 23.68 2.83 -16.05
N GLU A 162 23.89 4.14 -16.01
CA GLU A 162 25.21 4.76 -15.82
C GLU A 162 25.90 4.37 -14.49
N PHE A 163 25.12 3.93 -13.49
CA PHE A 163 25.65 3.45 -12.20
C PHE A 163 25.83 1.94 -12.14
N ARG A 164 25.54 1.22 -13.24
CA ARG A 164 25.81 -0.23 -13.33
C ARG A 164 27.31 -0.47 -13.45
N GLY A 165 27.80 -1.48 -12.77
CA GLY A 165 29.20 -1.83 -12.79
C GLY A 165 30.07 -1.13 -11.74
N LEU A 166 29.53 -0.14 -11.03
CA LEU A 166 30.20 0.39 -9.85
C LEU A 166 30.08 -0.61 -8.67
N PRO A 167 31.13 -0.72 -7.83
CA PRO A 167 31.12 -1.68 -6.73
C PRO A 167 29.92 -1.54 -5.79
N PRO A 168 29.29 -2.65 -5.37
CA PRO A 168 28.30 -2.62 -4.30
C PRO A 168 28.91 -1.98 -3.04
N GLY A 169 28.15 -1.10 -2.38
CA GLY A 169 28.61 -0.34 -1.22
C GLY A 169 29.11 1.07 -1.55
N LEU A 170 29.68 1.31 -2.76
CA LEU A 170 29.93 2.69 -3.21
C LEU A 170 28.68 3.37 -3.74
N VAL A 171 27.77 2.60 -4.34
CA VAL A 171 26.49 3.12 -4.89
C VAL A 171 25.30 2.46 -4.19
N ILE A 172 24.54 3.24 -3.46
CA ILE A 172 23.45 2.76 -2.60
C ILE A 172 22.17 3.49 -3.01
N HIS A 173 21.07 2.75 -3.20
CA HIS A 173 19.78 3.40 -3.43
C HIS A 173 19.19 3.89 -2.10
N SER A 174 18.56 5.07 -2.10
CA SER A 174 17.99 5.69 -0.90
C SER A 174 17.04 4.77 -0.10
N SER A 175 16.35 3.82 -0.77
CA SER A 175 15.52 2.82 -0.08
C SER A 175 16.27 1.74 0.69
N GLU A 176 17.59 1.73 0.65
CA GLU A 176 18.44 0.77 1.36
C GLU A 176 19.08 1.37 2.62
N LEU A 177 18.93 2.68 2.80
CA LEU A 177 19.56 3.44 3.87
C LEU A 177 18.52 3.87 4.92
N ARG A 178 18.67 3.35 6.13
CA ARG A 178 17.88 3.76 7.30
C ARG A 178 18.71 4.54 8.32
N ASP A 179 19.86 4.00 8.69
CA ASP A 179 20.80 4.64 9.61
C ASP A 179 21.88 5.35 8.80
N LEU A 180 21.97 6.67 8.97
CA LEU A 180 22.95 7.49 8.27
C LEU A 180 24.19 7.80 9.11
N LYS A 181 24.26 7.36 10.36
CA LYS A 181 25.41 7.57 11.23
C LYS A 181 26.74 7.04 10.68
N PRO A 182 26.76 5.89 9.94
CA PRO A 182 28.01 5.40 9.34
C PRO A 182 28.68 6.38 8.38
N PHE A 183 27.92 7.32 7.79
CA PHE A 183 28.46 8.31 6.85
C PHE A 183 29.08 9.54 7.51
N ARG A 184 29.17 9.57 8.84
CA ARG A 184 29.82 10.68 9.55
C ARG A 184 31.30 10.81 9.15
N GLY A 185 31.69 12.00 8.69
CA GLY A 185 33.04 12.29 8.21
C GLY A 185 33.29 11.90 6.75
N GLU A 186 32.38 11.15 6.14
CA GLU A 186 32.46 10.74 4.74
C GLU A 186 31.99 11.83 3.79
N ARG A 187 32.44 11.79 2.55
CA ARG A 187 31.92 12.63 1.46
C ARG A 187 30.93 11.83 0.63
N VAL A 188 29.70 12.30 0.55
CA VAL A 188 28.59 11.60 -0.08
C VAL A 188 28.01 12.45 -1.20
N VAL A 189 27.90 11.88 -2.40
CA VAL A 189 27.18 12.49 -3.52
C VAL A 189 25.77 11.93 -3.58
N VAL A 190 24.77 12.79 -3.50
CA VAL A 190 23.34 12.42 -3.64
C VAL A 190 22.88 12.76 -5.05
N ILE A 191 22.46 11.75 -5.80
CA ILE A 191 21.95 11.91 -7.18
C ILE A 191 20.43 12.02 -7.17
N GLY A 192 19.91 13.16 -7.61
CA GLY A 192 18.47 13.43 -7.73
C GLY A 192 18.08 14.78 -7.18
N GLY A 193 16.86 15.23 -7.47
CA GLY A 193 16.32 16.53 -7.00
C GLY A 193 14.91 16.42 -6.41
N GLY A 194 14.39 15.19 -6.21
CA GLY A 194 13.08 14.99 -5.58
C GLY A 194 13.14 15.01 -4.07
N GLN A 195 11.98 14.92 -3.40
CA GLN A 195 11.84 14.92 -1.94
C GLN A 195 12.88 14.03 -1.24
N SER A 196 13.02 12.77 -1.68
CA SER A 196 13.95 11.84 -1.03
C SER A 196 15.40 12.29 -1.18
N ALA A 197 15.83 12.73 -2.38
CA ALA A 197 17.21 13.17 -2.59
C ALA A 197 17.57 14.36 -1.69
N VAL A 198 16.71 15.37 -1.67
CA VAL A 198 16.94 16.60 -0.86
C VAL A 198 16.91 16.28 0.64
N GLU A 199 16.00 15.39 1.08
CA GLU A 199 15.89 15.01 2.48
C GLU A 199 17.08 14.14 2.94
N TYR A 200 17.55 13.21 2.09
CA TYR A 200 18.78 12.46 2.38
C TYR A 200 20.01 13.38 2.44
N ALA A 201 20.11 14.36 1.53
CA ALA A 201 21.20 15.33 1.57
C ALA A 201 21.20 16.13 2.89
N ALA A 202 20.03 16.58 3.35
CA ALA A 202 19.90 17.27 4.63
C ALA A 202 20.28 16.37 5.82
N LEU A 203 19.72 15.16 5.87
CA LEU A 203 19.98 14.22 6.97
C LEU A 203 21.42 13.72 7.02
N LEU A 204 22.07 13.49 5.86
CA LEU A 204 23.48 13.14 5.78
C LEU A 204 24.37 14.27 6.30
N HIS A 205 24.07 15.52 5.92
CA HIS A 205 24.78 16.67 6.48
C HIS A 205 24.61 16.76 8.01
N GLU A 206 23.38 16.56 8.51
CA GLU A 206 23.08 16.64 9.94
C GLU A 206 23.79 15.54 10.79
N VAL A 207 24.11 14.40 10.21
CA VAL A 207 24.94 13.39 10.88
C VAL A 207 26.46 13.68 10.77
N GLY A 208 26.86 14.70 10.00
CA GLY A 208 28.25 15.15 9.87
C GLY A 208 28.97 14.65 8.62
N ALA A 209 28.24 14.27 7.56
CA ALA A 209 28.82 14.01 6.24
C ALA A 209 29.05 15.31 5.47
N THR A 210 30.03 15.32 4.58
CA THR A 210 30.18 16.35 3.52
C THR A 210 29.34 15.93 2.34
N VAL A 211 28.36 16.77 1.92
CA VAL A 211 27.35 16.35 0.94
C VAL A 211 27.36 17.23 -0.30
N ASP A 212 27.40 16.58 -1.45
CA ASP A 212 27.14 17.16 -2.76
C ASP A 212 25.80 16.63 -3.30
N LEU A 213 24.86 17.51 -3.65
CA LEU A 213 23.57 17.17 -4.24
C LEU A 213 23.57 17.49 -5.73
N VAL A 214 23.26 16.51 -6.58
CA VAL A 214 23.30 16.64 -8.04
C VAL A 214 21.90 16.43 -8.63
N PRO A 215 21.06 17.47 -8.69
CA PRO A 215 19.76 17.45 -9.35
C PRO A 215 19.92 17.83 -10.83
N ARG A 216 19.49 16.95 -11.74
CA ARG A 216 19.55 17.21 -13.20
C ARG A 216 18.65 18.36 -13.69
N ARG A 217 17.84 18.93 -12.83
CA ARG A 217 16.95 20.08 -13.06
C ARG A 217 16.90 20.91 -11.78
N PRO A 218 16.62 22.22 -11.85
CA PRO A 218 16.41 23.03 -10.67
C PRO A 218 15.35 22.42 -9.74
N ILE A 219 15.59 22.52 -8.44
CA ILE A 219 14.68 22.02 -7.42
C ILE A 219 13.46 22.93 -7.33
N VAL A 220 12.26 22.38 -7.49
CA VAL A 220 11.01 23.09 -7.32
C VAL A 220 10.55 22.95 -5.88
N TRP A 221 10.53 24.06 -5.15
CA TRP A 221 10.10 24.09 -3.75
C TRP A 221 8.58 24.17 -3.64
N LEU A 222 8.00 23.31 -2.79
CA LEU A 222 6.57 23.24 -2.54
C LEU A 222 6.24 23.88 -1.19
N GLU A 223 5.66 25.07 -1.23
CA GLU A 223 5.12 25.75 -0.06
C GLU A 223 3.83 25.04 0.39
N ARG A 224 3.87 24.35 1.52
CA ARG A 224 2.72 23.64 2.10
C ARG A 224 2.45 23.98 3.56
N ASP A 225 3.29 24.82 4.15
CA ASP A 225 3.26 25.14 5.57
C ASP A 225 1.97 25.85 5.97
N ARG A 226 1.38 26.60 5.04
CA ARG A 226 0.13 27.35 5.25
C ARG A 226 -1.15 26.59 4.87
N MET A 227 -1.05 25.30 4.50
CA MET A 227 -2.24 24.50 4.19
C MET A 227 -3.05 24.25 5.46
N GLY A 228 -4.36 24.59 5.40
CA GLY A 228 -5.26 24.55 6.56
C GLY A 228 -5.36 25.85 7.34
N GLU A 229 -4.47 26.83 7.09
CA GLU A 229 -4.48 28.19 7.69
C GLU A 229 -4.89 29.27 6.69
N ARG A 230 -5.14 28.88 5.44
CA ARG A 230 -5.47 29.78 4.34
C ARG A 230 -6.87 30.35 4.47
N GLY A 231 -7.01 31.62 4.13
CA GLY A 231 -8.29 32.34 4.18
C GLY A 231 -9.33 31.77 3.19
N VAL A 232 -10.62 32.03 3.45
CA VAL A 232 -11.74 31.53 2.65
C VAL A 232 -11.60 31.86 1.15
N LEU A 233 -11.19 33.08 0.82
CA LEU A 233 -10.99 33.52 -0.58
C LEU A 233 -9.86 32.73 -1.27
N GLU A 234 -8.78 32.43 -0.57
CA GLU A 234 -7.67 31.64 -1.10
C GLU A 234 -8.11 30.18 -1.33
N GLN A 235 -8.91 29.61 -0.42
CA GLN A 235 -9.46 28.27 -0.57
C GLN A 235 -10.46 28.17 -1.73
N ILE A 236 -11.24 29.22 -1.99
CA ILE A 236 -12.13 29.25 -3.17
C ILE A 236 -11.32 29.29 -4.46
N ARG A 237 -10.22 30.05 -4.52
CA ARG A 237 -9.35 30.13 -5.70
C ARG A 237 -8.54 28.85 -5.93
N ALA A 238 -8.05 28.24 -4.88
CA ALA A 238 -7.23 27.04 -4.92
C ALA A 238 -7.48 26.20 -3.65
N PRO A 239 -8.47 25.28 -3.65
CA PRO A 239 -8.84 24.50 -2.47
C PRO A 239 -7.67 23.67 -1.96
N ASP A 240 -7.55 23.56 -0.63
CA ASP A 240 -6.57 22.70 0.02
C ASP A 240 -6.91 21.22 -0.24
N THR A 241 -5.89 20.46 -0.59
CA THR A 241 -6.01 19.02 -0.82
C THR A 241 -4.81 18.27 -0.24
N GLY A 242 -4.95 16.98 -0.02
CA GLY A 242 -3.87 16.16 0.53
C GLY A 242 -2.63 16.05 -0.36
N ILE A 243 -2.73 16.41 -1.65
CA ILE A 243 -1.61 16.39 -2.60
C ILE A 243 -1.09 17.77 -2.95
N GLY A 244 -1.70 18.82 -2.42
CA GLY A 244 -1.33 20.23 -2.63
C GLY A 244 -2.52 21.07 -3.02
N PRO A 245 -2.45 22.43 -2.90
CA PRO A 245 -3.57 23.32 -3.20
C PRO A 245 -3.90 23.34 -4.71
N GLY A 246 -5.14 23.63 -5.02
CA GLY A 246 -5.64 23.88 -6.39
C GLY A 246 -6.70 22.92 -6.89
N TRP A 247 -7.57 23.44 -7.77
CA TRP A 247 -8.71 22.71 -8.33
C TRP A 247 -8.33 21.42 -9.08
N LYS A 248 -7.19 21.38 -9.75
CA LYS A 248 -6.70 20.16 -10.41
C LYS A 248 -6.45 19.05 -9.37
N ASN A 249 -5.80 19.39 -8.26
CA ASN A 249 -5.53 18.47 -7.18
C ASN A 249 -6.82 18.07 -6.46
N TRP A 250 -7.76 19.00 -6.32
CA TRP A 250 -9.07 18.74 -5.74
C TRP A 250 -9.85 17.70 -6.57
N VAL A 251 -9.86 17.83 -7.89
CA VAL A 251 -10.48 16.85 -8.79
C VAL A 251 -9.80 15.50 -8.68
N LEU A 252 -8.48 15.45 -8.64
CA LEU A 252 -7.73 14.19 -8.48
C LEU A 252 -8.03 13.49 -7.16
N GLU A 253 -8.25 14.25 -6.08
CA GLU A 253 -8.59 13.69 -4.77
C GLU A 253 -10.04 13.23 -4.67
N HIS A 254 -10.99 14.02 -5.16
CA HIS A 254 -12.43 13.78 -4.98
C HIS A 254 -13.05 12.94 -6.11
N VAL A 255 -12.49 13.06 -7.32
CA VAL A 255 -12.95 12.33 -8.51
C VAL A 255 -11.78 11.54 -9.16
N PRO A 256 -11.08 10.66 -8.41
CA PRO A 256 -9.84 10.01 -8.87
C PRO A 256 -10.03 9.19 -10.15
N PHE A 257 -11.26 8.74 -10.44
CA PHE A 257 -11.56 7.95 -11.63
C PHE A 257 -11.71 8.76 -12.91
N LEU A 258 -11.68 10.08 -12.82
CA LEU A 258 -11.55 10.92 -14.01
C LEU A 258 -10.16 10.72 -14.65
N PHE A 259 -9.11 10.64 -13.84
CA PHE A 259 -7.76 10.34 -14.33
C PHE A 259 -7.70 8.96 -15.01
N TYR A 260 -8.35 7.95 -14.44
CA TYR A 260 -8.43 6.61 -15.03
C TYR A 260 -8.96 6.62 -16.47
N ARG A 261 -9.91 7.52 -16.79
CA ARG A 261 -10.52 7.63 -18.12
C ARG A 261 -9.69 8.43 -19.14
N LEU A 262 -8.62 9.09 -18.71
CA LEU A 262 -7.77 9.86 -19.62
C LEU A 262 -7.03 8.93 -20.61
N PRO A 263 -6.81 9.38 -21.86
CA PRO A 263 -5.92 8.72 -22.80
C PRO A 263 -4.50 8.60 -22.25
N ARG A 264 -3.77 7.55 -22.63
CA ARG A 264 -2.43 7.23 -22.14
C ARG A 264 -1.48 8.43 -22.24
N ALA A 265 -1.38 9.09 -23.39
CA ALA A 265 -0.50 10.24 -23.59
C ALA A 265 -0.76 11.40 -22.61
N ARG A 266 -2.03 11.61 -22.20
CA ARG A 266 -2.37 12.63 -21.19
C ARG A 266 -1.97 12.19 -19.79
N LYS A 267 -2.12 10.90 -19.47
CA LYS A 267 -1.65 10.32 -18.20
C LYS A 267 -0.14 10.49 -18.07
N ASP A 268 0.62 10.09 -19.09
CA ASP A 268 2.08 10.15 -19.08
C ASP A 268 2.59 11.58 -18.92
N ARG A 269 1.99 12.55 -19.62
CA ARG A 269 2.32 13.98 -19.47
C ARG A 269 2.03 14.48 -18.06
N ALA A 270 0.90 14.14 -17.49
CA ALA A 270 0.55 14.51 -16.13
C ALA A 270 1.52 13.87 -15.12
N LEU A 271 1.81 12.58 -15.26
CA LEU A 271 2.73 11.87 -14.36
C LEU A 271 4.15 12.39 -14.46
N ALA A 272 4.63 12.75 -15.66
CA ALA A 272 5.94 13.37 -15.85
C ALA A 272 6.06 14.68 -15.06
N TRP A 273 5.00 15.49 -15.04
CA TRP A 273 4.95 16.72 -14.26
C TRP A 273 4.99 16.44 -12.74
N TYR A 274 4.17 15.49 -12.25
CA TYR A 274 4.15 15.09 -10.84
C TYR A 274 5.42 14.34 -10.39
N SER A 275 6.24 13.84 -11.31
CA SER A 275 7.51 13.15 -11.05
C SER A 275 8.72 14.08 -11.16
N SER A 276 8.53 15.37 -11.32
CA SER A 276 9.60 16.37 -11.37
C SER A 276 10.35 16.51 -10.02
N ALA A 277 11.46 17.25 -10.03
CA ALA A 277 12.30 17.50 -8.86
C ALA A 277 11.60 18.42 -7.84
N TRP A 278 10.65 17.87 -7.08
CA TRP A 278 9.81 18.60 -6.13
C TRP A 278 10.20 18.24 -4.71
N ALA A 279 10.61 19.25 -3.94
CA ALA A 279 10.93 19.13 -2.52
C ALA A 279 10.04 20.03 -1.67
N ALA A 280 9.79 19.67 -0.42
CA ALA A 280 9.08 20.51 0.52
C ALA A 280 9.94 21.72 0.91
N ASP A 281 9.31 22.87 1.04
CA ASP A 281 10.00 24.15 1.29
C ASP A 281 10.80 24.15 2.61
N TRP A 282 10.29 23.49 3.64
CA TRP A 282 11.00 23.35 4.93
C TRP A 282 12.35 22.61 4.85
N LEU A 283 12.68 21.95 3.73
CA LEU A 283 14.00 21.36 3.48
C LEU A 283 15.01 22.42 3.00
N ARG A 284 14.55 23.56 2.47
CA ARG A 284 15.43 24.59 1.91
C ARG A 284 16.46 25.05 2.96
N ASP A 285 16.00 25.40 4.15
CA ASP A 285 16.87 25.89 5.24
C ASP A 285 17.79 24.81 5.82
N ARG A 286 17.43 23.53 5.62
CA ARG A 286 18.25 22.39 6.05
C ARG A 286 19.44 22.15 5.13
N ILE A 287 19.37 22.57 3.87
CA ILE A 287 20.47 22.40 2.89
C ILE A 287 21.15 23.70 2.50
N ALA A 288 20.49 24.87 2.65
CA ALA A 288 21.06 26.17 2.26
C ALA A 288 22.37 26.45 3.03
N ASN A 289 23.44 26.77 2.29
CA ASN A 289 24.80 27.01 2.82
C ASN A 289 25.41 25.83 3.62
N LYS A 290 24.82 24.62 3.52
CA LYS A 290 25.24 23.42 4.24
C LYS A 290 25.59 22.27 3.29
N VAL A 291 24.92 22.20 2.16
CA VAL A 291 25.08 21.19 1.12
C VAL A 291 25.49 21.90 -0.17
N THR A 292 26.49 21.38 -0.85
CA THR A 292 26.86 21.87 -2.18
C THR A 292 25.86 21.35 -3.22
N VAL A 293 25.14 22.24 -3.90
CA VAL A 293 24.10 21.87 -4.87
C VAL A 293 24.55 22.18 -6.28
N HIS A 294 24.64 21.14 -7.13
CA HIS A 294 25.03 21.23 -8.55
C HIS A 294 23.78 21.18 -9.44
N GLU A 295 22.98 22.24 -9.44
CA GLU A 295 21.71 22.27 -10.18
C GLU A 295 21.92 22.20 -11.70
N GLY A 296 21.07 21.41 -12.36
CA GLY A 296 21.11 21.23 -13.81
C GLY A 296 22.23 20.30 -14.30
N GLN A 297 22.99 19.70 -13.37
CA GLN A 297 24.09 18.82 -13.71
C GLN A 297 23.70 17.35 -13.69
N THR A 298 24.44 16.55 -14.45
CA THR A 298 24.35 15.08 -14.45
C THR A 298 25.74 14.48 -14.29
N ALA A 299 25.86 13.34 -13.63
CA ALA A 299 27.09 12.57 -13.57
C ALA A 299 27.28 11.89 -14.94
N VAL A 300 28.42 12.13 -15.61
CA VAL A 300 28.69 11.65 -16.96
C VAL A 300 29.81 10.60 -17.04
N SER A 301 30.70 10.57 -16.05
CA SER A 301 31.73 9.51 -15.99
C SER A 301 32.13 9.22 -14.54
N PHE A 302 32.61 8.01 -14.32
CA PHE A 302 33.00 7.49 -13.02
C PHE A 302 34.36 6.77 -13.15
N ALA A 303 35.25 7.02 -12.21
CA ALA A 303 36.45 6.23 -11.99
C ALA A 303 36.50 5.79 -10.54
N VAL A 304 36.89 4.55 -10.27
CA VAL A 304 37.06 4.03 -8.91
C VAL A 304 38.52 3.83 -8.63
N GLU A 305 39.03 4.51 -7.62
CA GLU A 305 40.41 4.46 -7.19
C GLU A 305 40.47 4.54 -5.65
N ASP A 306 41.26 3.70 -5.02
CA ASP A 306 41.47 3.64 -3.55
C ASP A 306 40.14 3.54 -2.76
N GLY A 307 39.16 2.79 -3.27
CA GLY A 307 37.88 2.60 -2.63
C GLY A 307 36.92 3.81 -2.66
N LYS A 308 37.33 4.87 -3.40
CA LYS A 308 36.51 6.09 -3.63
C LYS A 308 36.09 6.18 -5.08
N VAL A 309 35.09 7.02 -5.34
CA VAL A 309 34.62 7.27 -6.71
C VAL A 309 34.88 8.71 -7.10
N ASP A 310 35.60 8.87 -8.23
CA ASP A 310 35.77 10.15 -8.91
C ASP A 310 34.64 10.32 -9.94
N ILE A 311 33.85 11.34 -9.75
CA ILE A 311 32.63 11.65 -10.54
C ILE A 311 32.91 12.89 -11.35
N THR A 312 32.75 12.81 -12.69
CA THR A 312 32.76 13.99 -13.54
C THR A 312 31.31 14.42 -13.85
N LEU A 313 30.98 15.67 -13.62
CA LEU A 313 29.69 16.27 -13.95
C LEU A 313 29.66 16.79 -15.39
N SER A 314 28.46 17.06 -15.91
CA SER A 314 28.27 17.54 -17.30
C SER A 314 28.88 18.91 -17.60
N ASP A 315 29.17 19.73 -16.58
CA ASP A 315 29.90 21.00 -16.69
C ASP A 315 31.44 20.84 -16.59
N GLY A 316 31.95 19.60 -16.44
CA GLY A 316 33.35 19.28 -16.26
C GLY A 316 33.84 19.31 -14.80
N ALA A 317 33.02 19.69 -13.84
CA ALA A 317 33.39 19.65 -12.43
C ALA A 317 33.67 18.20 -12.00
N ARG A 318 34.63 18.02 -11.10
CA ARG A 318 35.03 16.71 -10.56
C ARG A 318 34.75 16.65 -9.06
N ILE A 319 34.20 15.56 -8.62
CA ILE A 319 33.91 15.29 -7.21
C ILE A 319 34.48 13.92 -6.87
N ARG A 320 35.40 13.85 -5.89
CA ARG A 320 35.85 12.61 -5.28
C ARG A 320 35.04 12.32 -4.03
N ALA A 321 34.34 11.19 -3.98
CA ALA A 321 33.43 10.83 -2.92
C ALA A 321 33.67 9.42 -2.40
N ASP A 322 33.27 9.19 -1.16
CA ASP A 322 33.29 7.87 -0.51
C ASP A 322 32.06 7.06 -0.93
N HIS A 323 30.92 7.73 -1.14
CA HIS A 323 29.67 7.06 -1.50
C HIS A 323 28.80 7.89 -2.45
N ILE A 324 28.00 7.18 -3.26
CA ILE A 324 26.91 7.74 -4.05
C ILE A 324 25.58 7.24 -3.50
N VAL A 325 24.67 8.14 -3.17
CA VAL A 325 23.29 7.82 -2.77
C VAL A 325 22.34 8.16 -3.91
N LEU A 326 21.64 7.15 -4.44
CA LEU A 326 20.70 7.32 -5.53
C LEU A 326 19.31 7.70 -4.99
N GLY A 327 18.98 9.00 -5.02
CA GLY A 327 17.65 9.54 -4.83
C GLY A 327 16.83 9.57 -6.12
N THR A 328 16.99 8.57 -6.98
CA THR A 328 16.49 8.51 -8.36
C THR A 328 15.06 8.01 -8.49
N GLY A 329 14.44 7.67 -7.36
CA GLY A 329 13.04 7.29 -7.30
C GLY A 329 12.76 5.85 -7.74
N TYR A 330 11.54 5.61 -8.25
CA TYR A 330 11.01 4.27 -8.49
C TYR A 330 10.33 4.19 -9.85
N LYS A 331 10.52 3.07 -10.55
CA LYS A 331 9.82 2.76 -11.80
C LYS A 331 9.02 1.48 -11.63
N VAL A 332 7.71 1.57 -11.83
CA VAL A 332 6.81 0.41 -11.79
C VAL A 332 7.15 -0.53 -12.93
N ASP A 333 7.41 -1.77 -12.57
CA ASP A 333 7.70 -2.86 -13.50
C ASP A 333 7.37 -4.19 -12.80
N ILE A 334 6.30 -4.88 -13.24
CA ILE A 334 5.85 -6.12 -12.62
C ILE A 334 6.78 -7.31 -12.92
N ASP A 335 7.68 -7.21 -13.90
CA ASP A 335 8.72 -8.21 -14.14
C ASP A 335 9.74 -8.27 -13.00
N ARG A 336 9.81 -7.23 -12.19
CA ARG A 336 10.69 -7.15 -11.01
C ARG A 336 10.08 -7.75 -9.75
N LEU A 337 8.92 -8.40 -9.84
CA LEU A 337 8.21 -8.99 -8.70
C LEU A 337 8.51 -10.50 -8.62
N PRO A 338 9.47 -10.93 -7.78
CA PRO A 338 9.96 -12.31 -7.78
C PRO A 338 8.90 -13.32 -7.27
N MET A 339 7.89 -12.85 -6.54
CA MET A 339 6.82 -13.70 -6.03
C MET A 339 5.76 -14.07 -7.07
N ILE A 340 5.71 -13.42 -8.23
CA ILE A 340 4.77 -13.79 -9.30
C ILE A 340 5.38 -14.92 -10.12
N SER A 341 4.75 -16.10 -10.15
CA SER A 341 5.25 -17.22 -10.95
C SER A 341 5.28 -16.88 -12.44
N PRO A 342 6.20 -17.47 -13.23
CA PRO A 342 6.32 -17.19 -14.67
C PRO A 342 5.00 -17.39 -15.43
N SER A 343 4.25 -18.45 -15.10
CA SER A 343 2.96 -18.75 -15.71
C SER A 343 1.89 -17.70 -15.39
N LEU A 344 1.85 -17.22 -14.14
CA LEU A 344 0.96 -16.15 -13.73
C LEU A 344 1.38 -14.82 -14.38
N ARG A 345 2.69 -14.54 -14.43
CA ARG A 345 3.22 -13.33 -15.08
C ARG A 345 2.83 -13.27 -16.56
N ALA A 346 2.96 -14.36 -17.29
CA ALA A 346 2.58 -14.44 -18.70
C ALA A 346 1.08 -14.19 -18.94
N ALA A 347 0.22 -14.47 -17.96
CA ALA A 347 -1.22 -14.23 -18.04
C ALA A 347 -1.62 -12.77 -17.73
N ILE A 348 -0.75 -11.98 -17.10
CA ILE A 348 -0.99 -10.58 -16.79
C ILE A 348 -0.60 -9.74 -18.01
N LYS A 349 -1.59 -9.09 -18.63
CA LYS A 349 -1.32 -8.11 -19.70
C LYS A 349 -0.82 -6.81 -19.08
N ASP A 350 0.20 -6.24 -19.71
CA ASP A 350 0.82 -4.99 -19.30
C ASP A 350 1.25 -4.14 -20.50
N GLU A 351 1.62 -2.89 -20.21
CA GLU A 351 2.30 -1.99 -21.13
C GLU A 351 3.63 -1.54 -20.50
N MET A 352 4.75 -2.00 -21.03
CA MET A 352 6.09 -1.69 -20.51
C MET A 352 6.23 -1.96 -18.99
N GLY A 353 5.81 -3.14 -18.55
CA GLY A 353 5.85 -3.55 -17.14
C GLY A 353 4.76 -2.93 -16.25
N ILE A 354 3.87 -2.08 -16.79
CA ILE A 354 2.73 -1.50 -16.08
C ILE A 354 1.49 -2.36 -16.30
N PRO A 355 0.93 -3.01 -15.27
CA PRO A 355 -0.20 -3.90 -15.47
C PRO A 355 -1.45 -3.16 -15.96
N LEU A 356 -2.16 -3.73 -16.91
CA LEU A 356 -3.47 -3.23 -17.32
C LEU A 356 -4.48 -3.51 -16.21
N LEU A 357 -5.08 -2.45 -15.68
CA LEU A 357 -6.01 -2.53 -14.56
C LEU A 357 -7.41 -2.05 -14.95
N GLY A 358 -8.41 -2.82 -14.55
CA GLY A 358 -9.81 -2.40 -14.59
C GLY A 358 -10.13 -1.36 -13.49
N PRO A 359 -11.35 -0.79 -13.52
CA PRO A 359 -11.73 0.30 -12.61
C PRO A 359 -11.78 -0.10 -11.12
N SER A 360 -11.65 -1.38 -10.81
CA SER A 360 -11.57 -1.93 -9.45
C SER A 360 -10.15 -2.27 -9.00
N PHE A 361 -9.13 -1.86 -9.74
CA PHE A 361 -7.71 -2.24 -9.52
C PHE A 361 -7.41 -3.71 -9.85
N GLU A 362 -8.35 -4.41 -10.47
CA GLU A 362 -8.19 -5.79 -10.91
C GLU A 362 -7.39 -5.82 -12.21
N SER A 363 -6.42 -6.74 -12.29
CA SER A 363 -5.65 -6.99 -13.49
C SER A 363 -6.47 -7.75 -14.55
N THR A 364 -5.85 -8.09 -15.67
CA THR A 364 -6.45 -8.97 -16.68
C THR A 364 -6.65 -10.41 -16.18
N VAL A 365 -5.99 -10.78 -15.08
CA VAL A 365 -6.20 -12.06 -14.39
C VAL A 365 -7.29 -11.87 -13.33
N PRO A 366 -8.48 -12.51 -13.48
CA PRO A 366 -9.58 -12.34 -12.54
C PRO A 366 -9.19 -12.74 -11.11
N GLY A 367 -9.47 -11.87 -10.14
CA GLY A 367 -9.14 -12.04 -8.75
C GLY A 367 -7.76 -11.53 -8.34
N LEU A 368 -6.92 -11.05 -9.27
CA LEU A 368 -5.62 -10.46 -8.97
C LEU A 368 -5.68 -8.93 -9.05
N TYR A 369 -5.43 -8.26 -7.94
CA TYR A 369 -5.53 -6.81 -7.79
C TYR A 369 -4.14 -6.20 -7.52
N PHE A 370 -3.82 -5.07 -8.16
CA PHE A 370 -2.61 -4.29 -7.87
C PHE A 370 -2.99 -2.92 -7.31
N VAL A 371 -2.46 -2.59 -6.12
CA VAL A 371 -2.78 -1.36 -5.39
C VAL A 371 -1.52 -0.56 -5.03
N GLY A 372 -1.73 0.66 -4.54
CA GLY A 372 -0.64 1.56 -4.20
C GLY A 372 0.14 2.03 -5.43
N VAL A 373 1.46 2.11 -5.32
CA VAL A 373 2.31 2.68 -6.38
C VAL A 373 2.21 1.90 -7.71
N THR A 374 1.97 0.59 -7.67
CA THR A 374 1.77 -0.21 -8.88
C THR A 374 0.59 0.28 -9.71
N SER A 375 -0.44 0.82 -9.07
CA SER A 375 -1.62 1.38 -9.73
C SER A 375 -1.50 2.85 -10.13
N LEU A 376 -0.44 3.53 -9.69
CA LEU A 376 -0.21 4.95 -9.95
C LEU A 376 -0.23 5.33 -11.44
N PRO A 377 0.42 4.59 -12.35
CA PRO A 377 0.40 4.96 -13.77
C PRO A 377 -0.99 4.91 -14.41
N VAL A 378 -1.89 4.13 -13.82
CA VAL A 378 -3.27 3.93 -14.31
C VAL A 378 -4.25 4.92 -13.69
N PHE A 379 -4.15 5.14 -12.38
CA PHE A 379 -5.14 5.90 -11.59
C PHE A 379 -4.68 7.29 -11.15
N GLY A 380 -3.41 7.63 -11.36
CA GLY A 380 -2.88 8.97 -11.14
C GLY A 380 -2.04 9.15 -9.87
N PRO A 381 -1.50 10.38 -9.70
CA PRO A 381 -0.45 10.67 -8.73
C PRO A 381 -0.88 10.53 -7.26
N MET A 382 -2.18 10.53 -6.96
CA MET A 382 -2.70 10.32 -5.62
C MET A 382 -2.28 8.98 -5.01
N TYR A 383 -2.10 7.94 -5.84
CA TYR A 383 -1.72 6.60 -5.39
C TYR A 383 -0.24 6.45 -5.01
N ARG A 384 0.51 7.55 -5.09
CA ARG A 384 1.85 7.70 -4.51
C ARG A 384 1.81 7.99 -2.99
N PHE A 385 0.69 8.52 -2.50
CA PHE A 385 0.49 8.97 -1.12
C PHE A 385 -0.43 8.02 -0.35
N VAL A 386 -0.33 8.03 0.98
CA VAL A 386 -1.24 7.27 1.85
C VAL A 386 -2.72 7.64 1.61
N LEU A 387 -2.98 8.89 1.24
CA LEU A 387 -4.30 9.39 0.87
C LEU A 387 -5.05 8.49 -0.13
N GLY A 388 -4.34 7.85 -1.07
CA GLY A 388 -4.93 6.94 -2.06
C GLY A 388 -5.66 5.75 -1.46
N CYS A 389 -5.35 5.36 -0.22
CA CYS A 389 -6.03 4.28 0.48
C CYS A 389 -7.55 4.53 0.59
N ARG A 390 -7.95 5.79 0.78
CA ARG A 390 -9.35 6.20 0.97
C ARG A 390 -10.25 5.86 -0.22
N SER A 391 -9.73 5.99 -1.44
CA SER A 391 -10.49 5.71 -2.67
C SER A 391 -10.32 4.26 -3.13
N MET A 392 -9.16 3.65 -2.92
CA MET A 392 -8.83 2.30 -3.35
C MET A 392 -9.53 1.24 -2.49
N ALA A 393 -9.34 1.26 -1.16
CA ALA A 393 -9.73 0.16 -0.28
C ALA A 393 -11.23 -0.21 -0.34
N PRO A 394 -12.18 0.75 -0.26
CA PRO A 394 -13.60 0.41 -0.37
C PRO A 394 -13.98 -0.15 -1.75
N ARG A 395 -13.24 0.20 -2.81
CA ARG A 395 -13.53 -0.24 -4.18
C ARG A 395 -13.05 -1.66 -4.41
N VAL A 396 -11.83 -1.99 -4.03
CA VAL A 396 -11.30 -3.35 -4.07
C VAL A 396 -12.19 -4.29 -3.24
N ALA A 397 -12.51 -3.90 -2.01
CA ALA A 397 -13.32 -4.71 -1.13
C ALA A 397 -14.75 -4.95 -1.67
N ARG A 398 -15.36 -3.96 -2.34
CA ARG A 398 -16.65 -4.15 -3.03
C ARG A 398 -16.55 -5.13 -4.19
N ALA A 399 -15.47 -5.04 -4.99
CA ALA A 399 -15.26 -5.92 -6.14
C ALA A 399 -15.12 -7.38 -5.69
N ILE A 400 -14.27 -7.65 -4.71
CA ILE A 400 -14.04 -9.00 -4.18
C ILE A 400 -15.33 -9.56 -3.54
N ALA A 401 -16.04 -8.76 -2.76
CA ALA A 401 -17.31 -9.20 -2.16
C ALA A 401 -18.39 -9.55 -3.22
N ARG A 402 -18.42 -8.82 -4.34
CA ARG A 402 -19.32 -9.16 -5.47
C ARG A 402 -18.91 -10.46 -6.15
N GLN A 403 -17.61 -10.69 -6.36
CA GLN A 403 -17.11 -11.93 -6.95
C GLN A 403 -17.43 -13.13 -6.04
N ARG A 404 -17.22 -13.01 -4.73
CA ARG A 404 -17.59 -14.04 -3.75
C ARG A 404 -19.09 -14.42 -3.85
N ARG A 405 -19.97 -13.42 -3.90
CA ARG A 405 -21.42 -13.65 -4.05
C ARG A 405 -21.76 -14.41 -5.34
N LYS A 406 -21.14 -14.01 -6.46
CA LYS A 406 -21.34 -14.69 -7.75
C LYS A 406 -20.86 -16.14 -7.74
N ARG A 407 -19.71 -16.41 -7.10
CA ARG A 407 -19.17 -17.78 -6.95
C ARG A 407 -20.10 -18.65 -6.11
N ARG A 408 -20.57 -18.15 -4.97
CA ARG A 408 -21.51 -18.87 -4.11
C ARG A 408 -22.84 -19.14 -4.80
N GLY A 409 -23.39 -18.18 -5.52
CA GLY A 409 -24.63 -18.38 -6.28
C GLY A 409 -24.49 -19.44 -7.39
N ARG A 410 -23.33 -19.52 -8.04
CA ARG A 410 -23.05 -20.56 -9.04
C ARG A 410 -22.88 -21.93 -8.38
N ALA A 411 -22.20 -22.03 -7.26
CA ALA A 411 -22.05 -23.30 -6.53
C ALA A 411 -23.40 -23.88 -6.10
N LEU A 412 -24.29 -23.04 -5.55
CA LEU A 412 -25.64 -23.44 -5.17
C LEU A 412 -26.52 -23.84 -6.39
N ALA A 413 -26.29 -23.25 -7.55
CA ALA A 413 -27.03 -23.60 -8.77
C ALA A 413 -26.52 -24.88 -9.46
N THR A 414 -25.38 -25.40 -9.05
CA THR A 414 -24.75 -26.63 -9.57
C THR A 414 -24.85 -27.83 -8.65
N GLU A 415 -25.39 -27.67 -7.43
CA GLU A 415 -25.73 -28.81 -6.59
C GLU A 415 -26.98 -29.46 -7.19
N PRO A 416 -26.92 -30.77 -7.62
CA PRO A 416 -28.11 -31.48 -8.08
C PRO A 416 -29.09 -31.57 -6.92
N GLU A 417 -30.37 -31.25 -7.18
CA GLU A 417 -31.45 -31.62 -6.26
C GLU A 417 -31.30 -33.10 -5.94
N LEU A 418 -30.96 -33.41 -4.69
CA LEU A 418 -31.09 -34.76 -4.16
C LEU A 418 -32.58 -35.05 -4.21
N GLU A 419 -33.04 -35.73 -5.29
CA GLU A 419 -34.33 -36.38 -5.35
C GLU A 419 -34.42 -37.31 -4.12
N ILE A 420 -35.18 -36.86 -3.11
CA ILE A 420 -35.62 -37.71 -2.02
C ILE A 420 -36.57 -38.71 -2.68
N ALA A 421 -36.03 -39.87 -3.12
CA ALA A 421 -36.84 -41.00 -3.50
C ALA A 421 -37.63 -41.47 -2.27
N VAL A 422 -38.84 -40.93 -2.13
CA VAL A 422 -39.85 -41.49 -1.24
C VAL A 422 -40.25 -42.86 -1.83
N SER A 423 -39.62 -43.91 -1.36
CA SER A 423 -40.04 -45.26 -1.68
C SER A 423 -41.44 -45.48 -1.06
N SER A 424 -42.44 -45.40 -1.92
CA SER A 424 -43.79 -45.84 -1.57
C SER A 424 -43.83 -47.35 -1.64
N ASP A 425 -43.46 -48.02 -0.57
CA ASP A 425 -43.75 -49.42 -0.40
C ASP A 425 -45.17 -49.58 0.16
N ARG A 426 -46.12 -49.82 -0.72
CA ARG A 426 -47.47 -50.23 -0.40
C ARG A 426 -47.51 -51.76 -0.40
N SER A 427 -47.62 -52.35 0.76
CA SER A 427 -48.17 -53.74 0.88
C SER A 427 -49.33 -53.77 1.87
N PRO A 428 -50.42 -54.42 1.51
CA PRO A 428 -51.64 -54.37 2.28
C PRO A 428 -51.82 -55.58 3.17
N ALA A 429 -52.27 -55.43 4.41
CA ALA A 429 -53.24 -56.36 5.01
C ALA A 429 -53.44 -56.13 6.52
N GLY A 430 -54.68 -56.02 6.95
CA GLY A 430 -55.21 -56.71 8.12
C GLY A 430 -55.60 -55.91 9.34
N ARG A 431 -56.84 -55.38 9.33
CA ARG A 431 -57.84 -55.43 10.41
C ARG A 431 -57.40 -55.30 11.89
N ARG A 432 -57.88 -54.32 12.63
CA ARG A 432 -59.04 -54.36 13.56
C ARG A 432 -59.07 -53.07 14.40
N ALA A 433 -60.29 -52.57 14.53
CA ALA A 433 -60.69 -51.43 15.33
C ALA A 433 -60.77 -51.76 16.84
N HIS A 434 -60.56 -50.78 17.69
CA HIS A 434 -61.37 -50.41 18.85
C HIS A 434 -60.80 -49.10 19.49
N PRO A 435 -61.60 -48.39 20.33
CA PRO A 435 -61.90 -46.98 20.11
C PRO A 435 -61.26 -46.01 21.14
N ILE A 436 -61.47 -44.74 20.88
CA ILE A 436 -61.20 -43.49 21.52
C ILE A 436 -61.44 -43.45 23.06
N PRO A 437 -60.69 -42.59 23.84
CA PRO A 437 -61.35 -41.35 24.20
C PRO A 437 -60.45 -40.07 24.01
N SER A 438 -61.20 -39.02 23.76
CA SER A 438 -60.93 -37.64 23.72
C SER A 438 -60.12 -37.12 24.90
N ASP A 439 -59.16 -36.19 24.64
CA ASP A 439 -59.24 -34.90 25.33
C ASP A 439 -58.49 -33.82 24.54
N GLU A 440 -59.13 -32.67 24.60
CA GLU A 440 -58.83 -31.41 23.95
C GLU A 440 -57.58 -30.76 24.51
N THR A 441 -57.03 -29.93 23.68
CA THR A 441 -56.57 -28.57 23.85
C THR A 441 -55.17 -28.29 23.30
N SER A 442 -55.19 -27.39 22.45
CA SER A 442 -54.47 -26.13 22.28
C SER A 442 -53.59 -26.00 21.02
N THR A 443 -54.26 -25.62 19.95
CA THR A 443 -53.64 -24.92 18.79
C THR A 443 -53.29 -23.49 19.18
N ALA A 444 -52.00 -23.12 19.09
CA ALA A 444 -51.58 -21.73 19.00
C ALA A 444 -50.42 -21.62 18.01
N SER A 445 -50.80 -21.31 16.88
CA SER A 445 -50.32 -20.49 15.78
C SER A 445 -48.92 -19.89 15.87
N TRP A 446 -48.08 -20.33 14.96
CA TRP A 446 -46.73 -19.79 14.61
C TRP A 446 -46.79 -18.44 13.86
N ALA A 447 -47.94 -17.79 13.75
CA ALA A 447 -48.12 -16.59 12.93
C ALA A 447 -48.00 -15.24 13.67
N GLN A 448 -47.62 -15.18 14.96
CA GLN A 448 -47.62 -13.93 15.75
C GLN A 448 -46.25 -13.47 16.30
N ARG A 449 -45.13 -13.91 15.75
CA ARG A 449 -43.80 -13.43 16.18
C ARG A 449 -43.02 -12.58 15.18
N ILE A 450 -43.62 -12.04 14.13
CA ILE A 450 -42.96 -11.19 13.13
C ILE A 450 -43.56 -9.76 13.10
N LEU A 451 -43.99 -9.19 14.18
CA LEU A 451 -44.52 -7.81 14.13
C LEU A 451 -44.17 -6.91 15.33
N ILE A 452 -43.07 -7.17 16.03
CA ILE A 452 -42.55 -6.23 17.07
C ILE A 452 -41.05 -6.12 16.96
N ALA A 453 -40.52 -5.54 15.86
CA ALA A 453 -39.15 -5.05 15.77
C ALA A 453 -38.98 -3.96 14.70
N ARG A 454 -39.98 -3.06 14.60
CA ARG A 454 -39.85 -1.80 13.85
C ARG A 454 -40.48 -0.68 14.65
N ARG A 455 -39.83 -0.26 15.75
CA ARG A 455 -39.93 1.08 16.39
C ARG A 455 -39.08 1.06 17.66
N ARG A 456 -37.80 1.38 17.51
CA ARG A 456 -37.02 2.23 18.44
C ARG A 456 -35.68 2.51 17.75
#